data_f962cdd96b1112f3886a7f6f9615853e
#
_entry.id   f962cdd96b1112f3886a7f6f9615853e
#
_cell.length_a   1.000
_cell.length_b   1.000
_cell.length_c   1.000
_cell.angle_alpha   90.00
_cell.angle_beta   90.00
_cell.angle_gamma   90.00
#
_symmetry.space_group_name_H-M   'P 1'
#
loop_
_entity.id
_entity.type
_entity.pdbx_description
1 polymer ?
#
loop_
_entity_poly.entity_id
_entity_poly.type
_entity_poly.pdbx_seq_one_letter_code
_entity_poly.pdbx_strand_id
1 'polypeptide(L)'
;MELDQIEAFVAIVRRGSFTGAGAALALSQPAVSRRIDLLEHELAAPVFERTRGGVRLTEAGRAFLPYAETLLASMHDGIAAVRALERPDHGAMTLAIVGTLASTTLTARLRSFRAAYPRVELRLRTALSREVSELVRRGDATLGLRYDVDPDPELVCRTVHREKMVPVCAAMHPLARRRALDVSAFRREAWVAFPARRGAGGEPYTLTIEGRLAAAGLGGAEIIPIDSLTAQKRMVEAGFGLGLFPVSSVDEELRAGTLRTLPVRALQATIDVVLIHRRRAYLSGAAQSLMTALSQWDVSDPRRATRRRRTRARSRAGPGRRAPGRA
;
A
#
# COMPACT_ATOMS: atom_id res chain seq x y z
N MET A 1 -0.13 17.85 -31.05
CA MET A 1 0.12 16.76 -30.09
C MET A 1 -1.12 15.90 -29.98
N GLU A 2 -1.01 14.65 -30.39
CA GLU A 2 -2.10 13.69 -30.40
C GLU A 2 -2.01 12.72 -29.22
N LEU A 3 -3.15 12.18 -28.78
CA LEU A 3 -3.20 11.27 -27.64
C LEU A 3 -2.35 10.01 -27.83
N ASP A 4 -2.30 9.49 -29.05
CA ASP A 4 -1.56 8.29 -29.40
C ASP A 4 -0.02 8.46 -29.31
N GLN A 5 0.48 9.69 -29.48
CA GLN A 5 1.87 10.05 -29.25
C GLN A 5 2.19 10.01 -27.74
N ILE A 6 1.28 10.52 -26.93
CA ILE A 6 1.40 10.50 -25.45
C ILE A 6 1.35 9.05 -24.93
N GLU A 7 0.45 8.22 -25.46
CA GLU A 7 0.38 6.80 -25.13
C GLU A 7 1.68 6.08 -25.48
N ALA A 8 2.24 6.34 -26.67
CA ALA A 8 3.52 5.75 -27.08
C ALA A 8 4.67 6.17 -26.14
N PHE A 9 4.74 7.46 -25.79
CA PHE A 9 5.73 7.98 -24.85
C PHE A 9 5.65 7.28 -23.47
N VAL A 10 4.47 7.24 -22.86
CA VAL A 10 4.28 6.60 -21.56
C VAL A 10 4.51 5.09 -21.63
N ALA A 11 4.12 4.43 -22.73
CA ALA A 11 4.38 3.00 -22.93
C ALA A 11 5.87 2.67 -22.99
N ILE A 12 6.69 3.50 -23.67
CA ILE A 12 8.15 3.33 -23.71
C ILE A 12 8.75 3.48 -22.31
N VAL A 13 8.33 4.50 -21.56
CA VAL A 13 8.80 4.70 -20.18
C VAL A 13 8.49 3.47 -19.30
N ARG A 14 7.29 2.91 -19.43
CA ARG A 14 6.84 1.75 -18.66
C ARG A 14 7.51 0.44 -19.04
N ARG A 15 7.83 0.27 -20.32
CA ARG A 15 8.41 -0.97 -20.88
C ARG A 15 9.93 -0.94 -21.02
N GLY A 16 10.53 0.23 -20.88
CA GLY A 16 11.98 0.41 -21.01
C GLY A 16 12.53 0.25 -22.45
N SER A 17 11.64 0.07 -23.44
CA SER A 17 12.05 -0.11 -24.84
C SER A 17 10.94 0.21 -25.83
N PHE A 18 11.32 0.64 -27.05
CA PHE A 18 10.39 0.86 -28.17
C PHE A 18 9.68 -0.44 -28.60
N THR A 19 10.41 -1.56 -28.62
CA THR A 19 9.82 -2.87 -28.96
C THR A 19 8.80 -3.32 -27.90
N GLY A 20 9.13 -3.15 -26.62
CA GLY A 20 8.20 -3.46 -25.52
C GLY A 20 6.94 -2.59 -25.54
N ALA A 21 7.09 -1.32 -25.89
CA ALA A 21 5.95 -0.41 -26.07
C ALA A 21 5.10 -0.83 -27.28
N GLY A 22 5.71 -1.20 -28.40
CA GLY A 22 5.01 -1.70 -29.58
C GLY A 22 4.16 -2.94 -29.25
N ALA A 23 4.72 -3.92 -28.56
CA ALA A 23 3.98 -5.09 -28.09
C ALA A 23 2.81 -4.72 -27.16
N ALA A 24 2.99 -3.74 -26.27
CA ALA A 24 1.95 -3.30 -25.36
C ALA A 24 0.79 -2.55 -26.04
N LEU A 25 1.09 -1.83 -27.13
CA LEU A 25 0.13 -1.02 -27.90
C LEU A 25 -0.41 -1.75 -29.15
N ALA A 26 -0.01 -2.99 -29.38
CA ALA A 26 -0.29 -3.76 -30.61
C ALA A 26 0.17 -3.02 -31.88
N LEU A 27 1.36 -2.39 -31.83
CA LEU A 27 1.98 -1.63 -32.91
C LEU A 27 3.35 -2.19 -33.28
N SER A 28 3.79 -1.92 -34.51
CA SER A 28 5.19 -2.16 -34.90
C SER A 28 6.12 -1.15 -34.23
N GLN A 29 7.39 -1.54 -33.99
CA GLN A 29 8.39 -0.63 -33.45
C GLN A 29 8.60 0.63 -34.31
N PRO A 30 8.62 0.57 -35.67
CA PRO A 30 8.66 1.78 -36.50
C PRO A 30 7.46 2.71 -36.30
N ALA A 31 6.25 2.18 -36.07
CA ALA A 31 5.07 2.99 -35.80
C ALA A 31 5.20 3.72 -34.46
N VAL A 32 5.71 3.05 -33.43
CA VAL A 32 6.00 3.69 -32.13
C VAL A 32 7.08 4.76 -32.28
N SER A 33 8.17 4.49 -33.05
CA SER A 33 9.21 5.47 -33.28
C SER A 33 8.68 6.73 -33.95
N ARG A 34 7.86 6.58 -35.02
CA ARG A 34 7.23 7.70 -35.70
C ARG A 34 6.37 8.57 -34.80
N ARG A 35 5.60 7.95 -33.86
CA ARG A 35 4.82 8.72 -32.89
C ARG A 35 5.70 9.55 -31.98
N ILE A 36 6.84 9.03 -31.56
CA ILE A 36 7.81 9.76 -30.74
C ILE A 36 8.48 10.87 -31.53
N ASP A 37 8.90 10.62 -32.77
CA ASP A 37 9.49 11.65 -33.64
C ASP A 37 8.53 12.85 -33.80
N LEU A 38 7.23 12.59 -33.98
CA LEU A 38 6.20 13.64 -34.04
C LEU A 38 6.05 14.38 -32.72
N LEU A 39 6.04 13.67 -31.59
CA LEU A 39 5.98 14.27 -30.25
C LEU A 39 7.21 15.18 -30.00
N GLU A 40 8.42 14.69 -30.30
CA GLU A 40 9.65 15.42 -30.10
C GLU A 40 9.73 16.67 -31.02
N HIS A 41 9.20 16.55 -32.25
CA HIS A 41 9.07 17.69 -33.15
C HIS A 41 8.17 18.79 -32.58
N GLU A 42 7.01 18.43 -32.00
CA GLU A 42 6.10 19.40 -31.39
C GLU A 42 6.64 19.99 -30.07
N LEU A 43 7.36 19.21 -29.28
CA LEU A 43 8.00 19.68 -28.05
C LEU A 43 9.29 20.47 -28.33
N ALA A 44 9.77 20.47 -29.59
CA ALA A 44 11.04 21.02 -30.01
C ALA A 44 12.24 20.53 -29.16
N ALA A 45 12.13 19.32 -28.60
CA ALA A 45 13.13 18.71 -27.74
C ALA A 45 13.04 17.18 -27.76
N PRO A 46 14.17 16.45 -27.75
CA PRO A 46 14.15 15.00 -27.61
C PRO A 46 13.70 14.61 -26.20
N VAL A 47 12.78 13.64 -26.08
CA VAL A 47 12.30 13.12 -24.81
C VAL A 47 13.00 11.84 -24.40
N PHE A 48 13.66 11.15 -25.33
CA PHE A 48 14.46 9.97 -25.09
C PHE A 48 15.89 10.10 -25.57
N GLU A 49 16.80 9.46 -24.86
CA GLU A 49 18.17 9.20 -25.28
C GLU A 49 18.42 7.69 -25.36
N ARG A 50 19.14 7.27 -26.42
CA ARG A 50 19.55 5.87 -26.58
C ARG A 50 20.88 5.66 -25.87
N THR A 51 20.89 4.67 -24.96
CA THR A 51 22.10 4.27 -24.23
C THR A 51 22.44 2.81 -24.53
N ARG A 52 23.66 2.36 -24.18
CA ARG A 52 24.05 0.94 -24.32
C ARG A 52 23.16 -0.01 -23.49
N GLY A 53 22.44 0.51 -22.50
CA GLY A 53 21.52 -0.26 -21.63
C GLY A 53 20.04 -0.10 -21.97
N GLY A 54 19.68 0.49 -23.12
CA GLY A 54 18.29 0.70 -23.54
C GLY A 54 17.91 2.16 -23.74
N VAL A 55 16.70 2.52 -23.39
CA VAL A 55 16.13 3.87 -23.57
C VAL A 55 16.04 4.57 -22.21
N ARG A 56 16.49 5.80 -22.13
CA ARG A 56 16.38 6.66 -20.93
C ARG A 56 15.69 7.97 -21.30
N LEU A 57 14.99 8.54 -20.30
CA LEU A 57 14.42 9.87 -20.46
C LEU A 57 15.52 10.94 -20.45
N THR A 58 15.41 11.90 -21.37
CA THR A 58 16.13 13.17 -21.29
C THR A 58 15.61 14.04 -20.15
N GLU A 59 16.17 15.21 -19.94
CA GLU A 59 15.62 16.21 -19.02
C GLU A 59 14.22 16.67 -19.46
N ALA A 60 14.03 16.93 -20.75
CA ALA A 60 12.72 17.26 -21.33
C ALA A 60 11.71 16.12 -21.13
N GLY A 61 12.13 14.86 -21.37
CA GLY A 61 11.26 13.71 -21.13
C GLY A 61 10.86 13.55 -19.67
N ARG A 62 11.78 13.80 -18.72
CA ARG A 62 11.48 13.80 -17.28
C ARG A 62 10.51 14.92 -16.88
N ALA A 63 10.66 16.09 -17.46
CA ALA A 63 9.75 17.22 -17.23
C ALA A 63 8.36 16.95 -17.80
N PHE A 64 8.27 16.34 -18.98
CA PHE A 64 7.01 16.06 -19.67
C PHE A 64 6.22 14.88 -19.05
N LEU A 65 6.90 13.88 -18.50
CA LEU A 65 6.28 12.63 -18.03
C LEU A 65 5.09 12.83 -17.06
N PRO A 66 5.15 13.66 -16.02
CA PRO A 66 4.02 13.83 -15.11
C PRO A 66 2.79 14.41 -15.81
N TYR A 67 2.97 15.28 -16.78
CA TYR A 67 1.85 15.83 -17.57
C TYR A 67 1.25 14.78 -18.51
N ALA A 68 2.08 13.99 -19.19
CA ALA A 68 1.64 12.90 -20.05
C ALA A 68 0.81 11.86 -19.27
N GLU A 69 1.28 11.45 -18.09
CA GLU A 69 0.57 10.53 -17.19
C GLU A 69 -0.76 11.13 -16.71
N THR A 70 -0.79 12.41 -16.36
CA THR A 70 -2.01 13.12 -15.92
C THR A 70 -3.05 13.19 -17.04
N LEU A 71 -2.64 13.47 -18.28
CA LEU A 71 -3.53 13.51 -19.43
C LEU A 71 -4.21 12.15 -19.67
N LEU A 72 -3.43 11.07 -19.71
CA LEU A 72 -3.97 9.73 -19.89
C LEU A 72 -4.91 9.33 -18.74
N ALA A 73 -4.52 9.64 -17.51
CA ALA A 73 -5.35 9.38 -16.35
C ALA A 73 -6.68 10.14 -16.38
N SER A 74 -6.66 11.43 -16.78
CA SER A 74 -7.87 12.27 -16.89
C SER A 74 -8.81 11.77 -18.00
N MET A 75 -8.27 11.29 -19.11
CA MET A 75 -9.05 10.65 -20.17
C MET A 75 -9.77 9.40 -19.65
N HIS A 76 -9.03 8.51 -18.97
CA HIS A 76 -9.64 7.31 -18.39
C HIS A 76 -10.73 7.65 -17.36
N ASP A 77 -10.52 8.68 -16.55
CA ASP A 77 -11.52 9.17 -15.61
C ASP A 77 -12.77 9.68 -16.31
N GLY A 78 -12.64 10.45 -17.40
CA GLY A 78 -13.76 10.93 -18.18
C GLY A 78 -14.60 9.79 -18.75
N ILE A 79 -13.94 8.76 -19.32
CA ILE A 79 -14.61 7.54 -19.81
C ILE A 79 -15.32 6.81 -18.66
N ALA A 80 -14.67 6.68 -17.52
CA ALA A 80 -15.26 6.02 -16.35
C ALA A 80 -16.46 6.80 -15.80
N ALA A 81 -16.40 8.14 -15.80
CA ALA A 81 -17.50 8.99 -15.36
C ALA A 81 -18.75 8.81 -16.24
N VAL A 82 -18.58 8.82 -17.56
CA VAL A 82 -19.70 8.60 -18.50
C VAL A 82 -20.30 7.19 -18.33
N ARG A 83 -19.47 6.18 -18.25
CA ARG A 83 -19.93 4.77 -18.04
C ARG A 83 -20.69 4.60 -16.72
N ALA A 84 -20.31 5.33 -15.68
CA ALA A 84 -20.96 5.26 -14.38
C ALA A 84 -22.36 5.89 -14.37
N LEU A 85 -22.70 6.78 -15.31
CA LEU A 85 -24.05 7.31 -15.46
C LEU A 85 -25.04 6.21 -15.87
N GLU A 86 -24.60 5.30 -16.75
CA GLU A 86 -25.45 4.20 -17.21
C GLU A 86 -25.47 3.01 -16.23
N ARG A 87 -24.34 2.74 -15.56
CA ARG A 87 -24.15 1.57 -14.71
C ARG A 87 -23.32 1.92 -13.47
N PRO A 88 -23.91 2.59 -12.47
CA PRO A 88 -23.17 3.10 -11.31
C PRO A 88 -22.58 2.00 -10.40
N ASP A 89 -23.09 0.79 -10.51
CA ASP A 89 -22.67 -0.39 -9.75
C ASP A 89 -21.72 -1.33 -10.52
N HIS A 90 -21.25 -0.92 -11.71
CA HIS A 90 -20.31 -1.64 -12.55
C HIS A 90 -18.98 -0.89 -12.68
N GLY A 91 -17.96 -1.61 -13.17
CA GLY A 91 -16.65 -1.06 -13.52
C GLY A 91 -15.51 -1.79 -12.82
N ALA A 92 -14.30 -1.38 -13.15
CA ALA A 92 -13.10 -1.88 -12.52
C ALA A 92 -12.52 -0.81 -11.58
N MET A 93 -12.04 -1.24 -10.43
CA MET A 93 -11.36 -0.37 -9.46
C MET A 93 -10.12 -1.07 -8.95
N THR A 94 -8.99 -0.38 -8.98
CA THR A 94 -7.73 -0.89 -8.43
C THR A 94 -7.44 -0.20 -7.09
N LEU A 95 -7.21 -1.00 -6.05
CA LEU A 95 -6.69 -0.56 -4.76
C LEU A 95 -5.23 -1.00 -4.65
N ALA A 96 -4.31 -0.05 -4.60
CA ALA A 96 -2.90 -0.30 -4.30
C ALA A 96 -2.66 -0.23 -2.78
N ILE A 97 -1.94 -1.18 -2.22
CA ILE A 97 -1.69 -1.24 -0.77
C ILE A 97 -0.24 -1.59 -0.47
N VAL A 98 0.28 -1.08 0.63
CA VAL A 98 1.52 -1.62 1.19
C VAL A 98 1.27 -3.03 1.71
N GLY A 99 2.13 -3.99 1.32
CA GLY A 99 1.90 -5.42 1.58
C GLY A 99 1.68 -5.77 3.05
N THR A 100 2.32 -5.06 3.97
CA THR A 100 2.15 -5.24 5.43
C THR A 100 0.76 -4.82 5.95
N LEU A 101 -0.01 -4.05 5.16
CA LEU A 101 -1.39 -3.68 5.49
C LEU A 101 -2.42 -4.76 5.10
N ALA A 102 -2.02 -5.82 4.39
CA ALA A 102 -2.89 -6.94 4.02
C ALA A 102 -3.25 -7.81 5.24
N SER A 103 -3.88 -7.18 6.23
CA SER A 103 -4.29 -7.80 7.49
C SER A 103 -5.71 -8.40 7.42
N THR A 104 -6.05 -9.23 8.41
CA THR A 104 -7.39 -9.80 8.58
C THR A 104 -8.49 -8.72 8.62
N THR A 105 -8.19 -7.55 9.20
CA THR A 105 -9.14 -6.43 9.27
C THR A 105 -9.40 -5.82 7.89
N LEU A 106 -8.36 -5.58 7.09
CA LEU A 106 -8.52 -5.08 5.73
C LEU A 106 -9.30 -6.07 4.87
N THR A 107 -8.90 -7.34 4.89
CA THR A 107 -9.57 -8.39 4.09
C THR A 107 -11.04 -8.55 4.45
N ALA A 108 -11.43 -8.42 5.73
CA ALA A 108 -12.82 -8.43 6.15
C ALA A 108 -13.63 -7.26 5.55
N ARG A 109 -13.04 -6.06 5.47
CA ARG A 109 -13.67 -4.88 4.87
C ARG A 109 -13.81 -5.02 3.36
N LEU A 110 -12.77 -5.51 2.69
CA LEU A 110 -12.83 -5.79 1.24
C LEU A 110 -13.87 -6.85 0.92
N ARG A 111 -14.02 -7.88 1.76
CA ARG A 111 -15.10 -8.88 1.63
C ARG A 111 -16.48 -8.25 1.75
N SER A 112 -16.69 -7.38 2.74
CA SER A 112 -17.97 -6.67 2.90
C SER A 112 -18.26 -5.74 1.73
N PHE A 113 -17.24 -5.03 1.23
CA PHE A 113 -17.34 -4.21 0.03
C PHE A 113 -17.72 -5.05 -1.19
N ARG A 114 -17.04 -6.17 -1.43
CA ARG A 114 -17.35 -7.07 -2.56
C ARG A 114 -18.77 -7.64 -2.49
N ALA A 115 -19.28 -7.91 -1.30
CA ALA A 115 -20.66 -8.36 -1.12
C ALA A 115 -21.68 -7.25 -1.45
N ALA A 116 -21.36 -5.97 -1.13
CA ALA A 116 -22.21 -4.82 -1.43
C ALA A 116 -22.16 -4.40 -2.92
N TYR A 117 -21.02 -4.62 -3.58
CA TYR A 117 -20.76 -4.24 -4.97
C TYR A 117 -20.27 -5.44 -5.80
N PRO A 118 -21.10 -6.49 -6.01
CA PRO A 118 -20.68 -7.74 -6.65
C PRO A 118 -20.31 -7.58 -8.13
N ARG A 119 -20.75 -6.51 -8.78
CA ARG A 119 -20.48 -6.20 -10.20
C ARG A 119 -19.27 -5.29 -10.40
N VAL A 120 -18.65 -4.82 -9.30
CA VAL A 120 -17.39 -4.07 -9.37
C VAL A 120 -16.22 -5.04 -9.35
N GLU A 121 -15.41 -4.99 -10.40
CA GLU A 121 -14.14 -5.74 -10.44
C GLU A 121 -13.12 -5.02 -9.54
N LEU A 122 -12.93 -5.54 -8.32
CA LEU A 122 -11.91 -5.03 -7.41
C LEU A 122 -10.58 -5.73 -7.67
N ARG A 123 -9.60 -4.97 -8.14
CA ARG A 123 -8.21 -5.42 -8.32
C ARG A 123 -7.36 -4.93 -7.16
N LEU A 124 -6.51 -5.81 -6.61
CA LEU A 124 -5.56 -5.45 -5.56
C LEU A 124 -4.14 -5.50 -6.11
N ARG A 125 -3.34 -4.50 -5.77
CA ARG A 125 -1.91 -4.45 -6.07
C ARG A 125 -1.14 -4.18 -4.78
N THR A 126 -0.08 -4.93 -4.55
CA THR A 126 0.84 -4.67 -3.42
C THR A 126 2.10 -4.00 -3.93
N ALA A 127 2.57 -2.99 -3.20
CA ALA A 127 3.75 -2.20 -3.55
C ALA A 127 4.34 -1.56 -2.29
N LEU A 128 5.48 -0.89 -2.38
CA LEU A 128 5.99 -0.02 -1.30
C LEU A 128 5.22 1.30 -1.27
N SER A 129 5.27 2.06 -0.17
CA SER A 129 4.50 3.30 0.01
C SER A 129 4.67 4.28 -1.16
N ARG A 130 5.91 4.50 -1.62
CA ARG A 130 6.18 5.36 -2.76
C ARG A 130 5.58 4.82 -4.06
N GLU A 131 5.74 3.53 -4.32
CA GLU A 131 5.19 2.89 -5.52
C GLU A 131 3.64 2.93 -5.51
N VAL A 132 3.00 2.83 -4.31
CA VAL A 132 1.55 3.02 -4.16
C VAL A 132 1.15 4.42 -4.61
N SER A 133 1.89 5.45 -4.19
CA SER A 133 1.64 6.83 -4.63
C SER A 133 1.82 7.00 -6.14
N GLU A 134 2.86 6.43 -6.70
CA GLU A 134 3.10 6.46 -8.16
C GLU A 134 1.97 5.78 -8.93
N LEU A 135 1.48 4.62 -8.47
CA LEU A 135 0.35 3.93 -9.10
C LEU A 135 -0.92 4.77 -9.07
N VAL A 136 -1.19 5.46 -7.95
CA VAL A 136 -2.34 6.35 -7.84
C VAL A 136 -2.18 7.58 -8.72
N ARG A 137 -1.02 8.23 -8.68
CA ARG A 137 -0.73 9.42 -9.49
C ARG A 137 -0.88 9.17 -10.99
N ARG A 138 -0.40 8.02 -11.47
CA ARG A 138 -0.51 7.58 -12.87
C ARG A 138 -1.91 7.13 -13.28
N GLY A 139 -2.84 6.98 -12.32
CA GLY A 139 -4.17 6.42 -12.59
C GLY A 139 -4.19 4.89 -12.73
N ASP A 140 -3.07 4.20 -12.50
CA ASP A 140 -2.98 2.73 -12.50
C ASP A 140 -3.68 2.12 -11.28
N ALA A 141 -3.89 2.92 -10.22
CA ALA A 141 -4.74 2.61 -9.08
C ALA A 141 -5.70 3.77 -8.79
N THR A 142 -6.96 3.41 -8.51
CA THR A 142 -8.01 4.37 -8.14
C THR A 142 -7.78 4.93 -6.74
N LEU A 143 -7.41 4.05 -5.81
CA LEU A 143 -7.14 4.34 -4.40
C LEU A 143 -5.83 3.70 -3.98
N GLY A 144 -5.16 4.30 -3.00
CA GLY A 144 -3.97 3.75 -2.37
C GLY A 144 -4.07 3.73 -0.85
N LEU A 145 -3.52 2.69 -0.23
CA LEU A 145 -3.25 2.65 1.22
C LEU A 145 -1.74 2.53 1.43
N ARG A 146 -1.17 3.52 2.08
CA ARG A 146 0.26 3.62 2.34
C ARG A 146 0.54 4.03 3.79
N TYR A 147 1.81 3.94 4.17
CA TYR A 147 2.28 4.55 5.40
C TYR A 147 2.70 5.99 5.15
N ASP A 148 2.42 6.84 6.14
CA ASP A 148 2.71 8.26 6.21
C ASP A 148 2.14 9.09 5.04
N VAL A 149 2.05 10.39 5.23
CA VAL A 149 1.51 11.33 4.25
C VAL A 149 2.48 11.48 3.08
N ASP A 150 1.95 11.52 1.86
CA ASP A 150 2.73 11.86 0.68
C ASP A 150 2.79 13.37 0.51
N PRO A 151 3.97 13.96 0.26
CA PRO A 151 4.11 15.40 0.07
C PRO A 151 3.59 15.90 -1.29
N ASP A 152 3.26 15.01 -2.23
CA ASP A 152 2.80 15.36 -3.56
C ASP A 152 1.45 16.11 -3.50
N PRO A 153 1.36 17.38 -3.97
CA PRO A 153 0.13 18.17 -3.92
C PRO A 153 -0.98 17.63 -4.82
N GLU A 154 -0.67 16.80 -5.79
CA GLU A 154 -1.65 16.14 -6.67
C GLU A 154 -2.38 14.98 -5.99
N LEU A 155 -1.89 14.53 -4.82
CA LEU A 155 -2.53 13.51 -4.03
C LEU A 155 -3.32 14.11 -2.86
N VAL A 156 -4.53 13.62 -2.67
CA VAL A 156 -5.31 13.87 -1.46
C VAL A 156 -4.99 12.75 -0.49
N CYS A 157 -4.45 13.13 0.67
CA CYS A 157 -4.06 12.21 1.73
C CYS A 157 -5.02 12.32 2.92
N ARG A 158 -5.53 11.18 3.39
CA ARG A 158 -6.38 11.10 4.57
C ARG A 158 -5.89 10.00 5.49
N THR A 159 -5.47 10.32 6.70
CA THR A 159 -5.14 9.32 7.72
C THR A 159 -6.41 8.55 8.10
N VAL A 160 -6.40 7.24 7.93
CA VAL A 160 -7.53 6.35 8.18
C VAL A 160 -7.30 5.43 9.37
N HIS A 161 -6.05 5.22 9.76
CA HIS A 161 -5.67 4.39 10.90
C HIS A 161 -4.28 4.75 11.40
N ARG A 162 -3.97 4.35 12.64
CA ARG A 162 -2.62 4.41 13.22
C ARG A 162 -2.16 3.02 13.60
N GLU A 163 -1.12 2.57 12.94
CA GLU A 163 -0.55 1.24 13.14
C GLU A 163 0.57 1.29 14.18
N LYS A 164 0.55 0.34 15.14
CA LYS A 164 1.63 0.21 16.12
C LYS A 164 2.71 -0.71 15.57
N MET A 165 3.96 -0.24 15.60
CA MET A 165 5.13 -1.06 15.34
C MET A 165 5.59 -1.71 16.64
N VAL A 166 5.88 -3.00 16.59
CA VAL A 166 6.39 -3.74 17.75
C VAL A 166 7.60 -4.59 17.37
N PRO A 167 8.64 -4.59 18.20
CA PRO A 167 9.72 -5.54 18.03
C PRO A 167 9.25 -6.93 18.48
N VAL A 168 9.58 -7.93 17.68
CA VAL A 168 9.22 -9.34 17.93
C VAL A 168 10.41 -10.25 17.79
N CYS A 169 10.37 -11.41 18.46
CA CYS A 169 11.32 -12.48 18.34
C CYS A 169 10.62 -13.85 18.30
N ALA A 170 11.34 -14.90 17.98
CA ALA A 170 10.87 -16.27 18.15
C ALA A 170 10.47 -16.54 19.61
N ALA A 171 9.46 -17.38 19.82
CA ALA A 171 9.00 -17.73 21.17
C ALA A 171 10.08 -18.36 22.06
N MET A 172 11.05 -19.05 21.43
CA MET A 172 12.18 -19.71 22.13
C MET A 172 13.38 -18.76 22.35
N HIS A 173 13.34 -17.54 21.83
CA HIS A 173 14.44 -16.59 21.95
C HIS A 173 14.68 -16.21 23.43
N PRO A 174 15.94 -16.06 23.90
CA PRO A 174 16.25 -15.73 25.30
C PRO A 174 15.57 -14.44 25.78
N LEU A 175 15.42 -13.44 24.89
CA LEU A 175 14.78 -12.18 25.19
C LEU A 175 13.25 -12.29 25.37
N ALA A 176 12.61 -13.35 24.84
CA ALA A 176 11.15 -13.55 24.93
C ALA A 176 10.64 -13.70 26.38
N ARG A 177 11.50 -14.12 27.30
CA ARG A 177 11.16 -14.34 28.71
C ARG A 177 11.38 -13.11 29.60
N ARG A 178 11.99 -12.06 29.09
CA ARG A 178 12.31 -10.86 29.86
C ARG A 178 11.10 -9.90 29.91
N ARG A 179 10.80 -9.41 31.12
CA ARG A 179 9.66 -8.49 31.35
C ARG A 179 9.99 -7.03 31.09
N ALA A 180 11.26 -6.66 31.15
CA ALA A 180 11.75 -5.34 30.85
C ALA A 180 13.08 -5.48 30.06
N LEU A 181 13.20 -4.71 29.01
CA LEU A 181 14.36 -4.71 28.14
C LEU A 181 14.79 -3.25 27.89
N ASP A 182 16.07 -3.02 28.03
CA ASP A 182 16.73 -1.80 27.55
C ASP A 182 17.20 -2.01 26.10
N VAL A 183 17.37 -0.91 25.36
CA VAL A 183 17.83 -0.94 23.96
C VAL A 183 19.20 -1.62 23.83
N SER A 184 20.05 -1.52 24.83
CA SER A 184 21.39 -2.15 24.83
C SER A 184 21.34 -3.68 24.67
N ALA A 185 20.24 -4.32 25.10
CA ALA A 185 20.03 -5.76 24.95
C ALA A 185 19.98 -6.22 23.48
N PHE A 186 19.77 -5.29 22.55
CA PHE A 186 19.60 -5.57 21.12
C PHE A 186 20.83 -5.26 20.27
N ARG A 187 21.90 -4.75 20.86
CA ARG A 187 23.11 -4.32 20.11
C ARG A 187 23.80 -5.45 19.34
N ARG A 188 23.62 -6.69 19.77
CA ARG A 188 24.23 -7.89 19.15
C ARG A 188 23.23 -8.71 18.36
N GLU A 189 21.98 -8.26 18.28
CA GLU A 189 20.92 -8.97 17.59
C GLU A 189 20.87 -8.56 16.12
N ALA A 190 20.73 -9.54 15.23
CA ALA A 190 20.42 -9.29 13.84
C ALA A 190 18.93 -8.95 13.69
N TRP A 191 18.61 -8.13 12.69
CA TRP A 191 17.23 -7.71 12.39
C TRP A 191 16.83 -8.13 10.99
N VAL A 192 15.73 -8.85 10.88
CA VAL A 192 15.13 -9.21 9.61
C VAL A 192 14.23 -8.05 9.17
N ALA A 193 14.51 -7.46 8.01
CA ALA A 193 13.81 -6.29 7.53
C ALA A 193 13.70 -6.26 5.99
N PHE A 194 12.83 -5.40 5.46
CA PHE A 194 12.83 -5.10 4.04
C PHE A 194 14.15 -4.45 3.64
N PRO A 195 14.69 -4.78 2.45
CA PRO A 195 15.90 -4.14 1.97
C PRO A 195 15.70 -2.63 1.82
N ALA A 196 16.59 -1.83 2.41
CA ALA A 196 16.56 -0.39 2.22
C ALA A 196 16.95 -0.06 0.77
N ARG A 197 15.98 0.44 0.01
CA ARG A 197 16.26 0.96 -1.34
C ARG A 197 16.86 2.35 -1.22
N ARG A 198 18.17 2.47 -1.48
CA ARG A 198 18.89 3.75 -1.52
C ARG A 198 18.70 4.43 -2.89
N GLY A 199 18.62 5.75 -2.92
CA GLY A 199 18.55 6.55 -4.14
C GLY A 199 17.19 7.20 -4.39
N ALA A 200 17.01 7.79 -5.57
CA ALA A 200 15.84 8.59 -5.94
C ALA A 200 14.48 7.84 -5.90
N GLY A 201 14.52 6.51 -5.82
CA GLY A 201 13.33 5.65 -5.73
C GLY A 201 13.06 5.06 -4.34
N GLY A 202 13.92 5.31 -3.33
CA GLY A 202 13.78 4.74 -2.00
C GLY A 202 12.83 5.53 -1.08
N GLU A 203 12.38 4.88 -0.02
CA GLU A 203 11.69 5.57 1.07
C GLU A 203 12.67 6.45 1.86
N PRO A 204 12.22 7.56 2.49
CA PRO A 204 13.08 8.31 3.41
C PRO A 204 13.70 7.39 4.45
N TYR A 205 14.99 7.54 4.70
CA TYR A 205 15.72 6.67 5.64
C TYR A 205 15.06 6.59 7.02
N THR A 206 14.51 7.70 7.49
CA THR A 206 13.79 7.78 8.78
C THR A 206 12.54 6.90 8.85
N LEU A 207 11.98 6.52 7.70
CA LEU A 207 10.81 5.63 7.61
C LEU A 207 11.20 4.16 7.45
N THR A 208 12.46 3.87 7.14
CA THR A 208 12.97 2.49 7.05
C THR A 208 13.17 1.88 8.43
N ILE A 209 13.23 0.56 8.50
CA ILE A 209 13.55 -0.14 9.76
C ILE A 209 14.95 0.25 10.24
N GLU A 210 15.94 0.32 9.33
CA GLU A 210 17.31 0.78 9.65
C GLU A 210 17.31 2.17 10.30
N GLY A 211 16.57 3.12 9.73
CA GLY A 211 16.45 4.47 10.29
C GLY A 211 15.79 4.49 11.67
N ARG A 212 14.78 3.66 11.89
CA ARG A 212 14.11 3.52 13.20
C ARG A 212 15.03 2.89 14.25
N LEU A 213 15.80 1.88 13.86
CA LEU A 213 16.82 1.27 14.72
C LEU A 213 17.92 2.29 15.07
N ALA A 214 18.39 3.06 14.09
CA ALA A 214 19.37 4.10 14.31
C ALA A 214 18.86 5.19 15.28
N ALA A 215 17.62 5.64 15.10
CA ALA A 215 16.98 6.60 16.02
C ALA A 215 16.83 6.07 17.45
N ALA A 216 16.72 4.74 17.61
CA ALA A 216 16.70 4.08 18.91
C ALA A 216 18.10 3.79 19.49
N GLY A 217 19.19 4.21 18.82
CA GLY A 217 20.58 3.95 19.28
C GLY A 217 21.14 2.60 18.82
N LEU A 218 20.55 1.96 17.82
CA LEU A 218 20.97 0.70 17.21
C LEU A 218 21.48 0.88 15.78
N GLY A 219 22.10 1.99 15.45
CA GLY A 219 22.54 2.35 14.09
C GLY A 219 23.63 1.41 13.48
N GLY A 220 24.21 0.51 14.26
CA GLY A 220 25.16 -0.49 13.79
C GLY A 220 24.60 -1.92 13.81
N ALA A 221 23.29 -2.10 13.95
CA ALA A 221 22.66 -3.40 13.98
C ALA A 221 22.80 -4.11 12.62
N GLU A 222 23.08 -5.42 12.66
CA GLU A 222 23.09 -6.26 11.48
C GLU A 222 21.68 -6.35 10.89
N ILE A 223 21.54 -6.13 9.58
CA ILE A 223 20.27 -6.26 8.86
C ILE A 223 20.35 -7.47 7.93
N ILE A 224 19.39 -8.38 8.06
CA ILE A 224 19.14 -9.47 7.13
C ILE A 224 18.02 -9.01 6.17
N PRO A 225 18.37 -8.63 4.93
CA PRO A 225 17.39 -8.05 4.01
C PRO A 225 16.54 -9.14 3.35
N ILE A 226 15.23 -9.04 3.50
CA ILE A 226 14.25 -9.97 2.89
C ILE A 226 13.08 -9.14 2.35
N ASP A 227 12.73 -9.31 1.08
CA ASP A 227 11.71 -8.53 0.37
C ASP A 227 10.27 -9.06 0.52
N SER A 228 10.09 -10.16 1.26
CA SER A 228 8.80 -10.80 1.51
C SER A 228 8.44 -10.77 2.99
N LEU A 229 7.31 -10.17 3.35
CA LEU A 229 6.81 -10.15 4.73
C LEU A 229 6.65 -11.57 5.30
N THR A 230 6.11 -12.50 4.52
CA THR A 230 5.93 -13.88 4.95
C THR A 230 7.27 -14.56 5.24
N ALA A 231 8.26 -14.35 4.37
CA ALA A 231 9.60 -14.88 4.58
C ALA A 231 10.26 -14.22 5.80
N GLN A 232 10.11 -12.91 6.00
CA GLN A 232 10.62 -12.23 7.21
C GLN A 232 10.05 -12.86 8.48
N LYS A 233 8.73 -13.09 8.55
CA LYS A 233 8.09 -13.72 9.72
C LYS A 233 8.64 -15.11 9.98
N ARG A 234 8.78 -15.94 8.94
CA ARG A 234 9.35 -17.30 9.06
C ARG A 234 10.81 -17.30 9.51
N MET A 235 11.60 -16.36 9.03
CA MET A 235 13.01 -16.25 9.47
C MET A 235 13.10 -15.81 10.94
N VAL A 236 12.24 -14.89 11.39
CA VAL A 236 12.17 -14.51 12.80
C VAL A 236 11.71 -15.69 13.66
N GLU A 237 10.67 -16.44 13.25
CA GLU A 237 10.21 -17.65 13.94
C GLU A 237 11.32 -18.71 14.05
N ALA A 238 12.14 -18.86 13.01
CA ALA A 238 13.28 -19.76 12.97
C ALA A 238 14.49 -19.28 13.78
N GLY A 239 14.45 -18.07 14.36
CA GLY A 239 15.50 -17.53 15.21
C GLY A 239 16.68 -16.88 14.49
N PHE A 240 16.54 -16.53 13.21
CA PHE A 240 17.61 -15.84 12.46
C PHE A 240 17.84 -14.40 12.93
N GLY A 241 16.91 -13.81 13.68
CA GLY A 241 17.02 -12.46 14.21
C GLY A 241 15.69 -11.95 14.75
N LEU A 242 15.65 -10.66 15.03
CA LEU A 242 14.46 -9.95 15.49
C LEU A 242 13.73 -9.31 14.29
N GLY A 243 12.46 -8.98 14.47
CA GLY A 243 11.70 -8.22 13.51
C GLY A 243 11.06 -6.99 14.14
N LEU A 244 10.87 -5.92 13.38
CA LEU A 244 10.07 -4.77 13.77
C LEU A 244 8.88 -4.67 12.82
N PHE A 245 7.70 -5.09 13.28
CA PHE A 245 6.53 -5.25 12.44
C PHE A 245 5.33 -4.43 12.94
N PRO A 246 4.43 -4.04 12.01
CA PRO A 246 3.08 -3.64 12.40
C PRO A 246 2.39 -4.77 13.18
N VAL A 247 1.74 -4.45 14.28
CA VAL A 247 1.04 -5.46 15.11
C VAL A 247 0.04 -6.26 14.28
N SER A 248 -0.69 -5.59 13.39
CA SER A 248 -1.70 -6.24 12.55
C SER A 248 -1.13 -7.30 11.60
N SER A 249 0.14 -7.17 11.22
CA SER A 249 0.80 -8.10 10.30
C SER A 249 1.34 -9.37 10.96
N VAL A 250 1.46 -9.38 12.30
CA VAL A 250 1.97 -10.52 13.10
C VAL A 250 0.96 -11.05 14.11
N ASP A 251 -0.30 -10.61 14.04
CA ASP A 251 -1.36 -10.95 14.98
C ASP A 251 -1.65 -12.47 15.02
N GLU A 252 -1.53 -13.15 13.90
CA GLU A 252 -1.72 -14.61 13.82
C GLU A 252 -0.61 -15.35 14.54
N GLU A 253 0.66 -14.98 14.32
CA GLU A 253 1.84 -15.57 14.96
C GLU A 253 1.87 -15.27 16.47
N LEU A 254 1.44 -14.07 16.87
CA LEU A 254 1.32 -13.71 18.29
C LEU A 254 0.23 -14.54 18.98
N ARG A 255 -0.93 -14.77 18.33
CA ARG A 255 -1.99 -15.64 18.88
C ARG A 255 -1.57 -17.11 18.88
N ALA A 256 -0.90 -17.59 17.85
CA ALA A 256 -0.36 -18.94 17.79
C ALA A 256 0.79 -19.14 18.81
N GLY A 257 1.40 -18.05 19.27
CA GLY A 257 2.50 -18.08 20.22
C GLY A 257 3.84 -18.44 19.61
N THR A 258 3.98 -18.45 18.29
CA THR A 258 5.26 -18.69 17.58
C THR A 258 6.18 -17.47 17.63
N LEU A 259 5.59 -16.25 17.67
CA LEU A 259 6.29 -15.01 17.94
C LEU A 259 5.91 -14.42 19.30
N ARG A 260 6.82 -13.63 19.86
CA ARG A 260 6.63 -12.86 21.10
C ARG A 260 7.01 -11.41 20.89
N THR A 261 6.22 -10.49 21.43
CA THR A 261 6.57 -9.07 21.45
C THR A 261 7.62 -8.80 22.54
N LEU A 262 8.54 -7.89 22.24
CA LEU A 262 9.58 -7.46 23.16
C LEU A 262 9.19 -6.10 23.79
N PRO A 263 9.20 -5.97 25.13
CA PRO A 263 8.73 -4.79 25.82
C PRO A 263 9.77 -3.67 25.86
N VAL A 264 10.06 -3.05 24.71
CA VAL A 264 11.04 -1.96 24.55
C VAL A 264 10.36 -0.71 24.05
N ARG A 265 10.26 0.31 24.89
CA ARG A 265 9.59 1.56 24.54
C ARG A 265 10.26 2.31 23.37
N ALA A 266 11.60 2.33 23.33
CA ALA A 266 12.36 3.03 22.30
C ALA A 266 12.11 2.50 20.87
N LEU A 267 11.66 1.25 20.73
CA LEU A 267 11.35 0.61 19.45
C LEU A 267 9.84 0.57 19.16
N GLN A 268 9.01 1.00 20.10
CA GLN A 268 7.58 1.14 19.86
C GLN A 268 7.33 2.47 19.15
N ALA A 269 6.79 2.40 17.97
CA ALA A 269 6.41 3.56 17.18
C ALA A 269 4.97 3.42 16.69
N THR A 270 4.35 4.53 16.37
CA THR A 270 3.07 4.57 15.68
C THR A 270 3.29 5.18 14.30
N ILE A 271 2.77 4.55 13.27
CA ILE A 271 2.80 5.05 11.90
C ILE A 271 1.39 5.29 11.41
N ASP A 272 1.18 6.39 10.70
CA ASP A 272 -0.10 6.68 10.09
C ASP A 272 -0.32 5.78 8.86
N VAL A 273 -1.51 5.19 8.77
CA VAL A 273 -2.01 4.55 7.55
C VAL A 273 -2.86 5.58 6.82
N VAL A 274 -2.46 5.89 5.62
CA VAL A 274 -3.02 6.97 4.84
C VAL A 274 -3.69 6.41 3.59
N LEU A 275 -4.95 6.76 3.41
CA LEU A 275 -5.71 6.55 2.19
C LEU A 275 -5.41 7.72 1.24
N ILE A 276 -5.04 7.40 0.00
CA ILE A 276 -4.72 8.38 -1.01
C ILE A 276 -5.53 8.17 -2.28
N HIS A 277 -5.82 9.28 -2.97
CA HIS A 277 -6.35 9.30 -4.33
C HIS A 277 -5.86 10.56 -5.05
N ARG A 278 -5.92 10.61 -6.39
CA ARG A 278 -5.61 11.84 -7.13
C ARG A 278 -6.62 12.94 -6.80
N ARG A 279 -6.16 14.16 -6.69
CA ARG A 279 -7.00 15.33 -6.33
C ARG A 279 -8.16 15.55 -7.30
N ARG A 280 -7.93 15.35 -8.59
CA ARG A 280 -8.91 15.55 -9.65
C ARG A 280 -9.46 14.25 -10.24
N ALA A 281 -9.24 13.10 -9.54
CA ALA A 281 -9.75 11.83 -10.02
C ALA A 281 -11.29 11.80 -9.99
N TYR A 282 -11.88 11.18 -10.99
CA TYR A 282 -13.25 10.74 -10.89
C TYR A 282 -13.33 9.54 -9.92
N LEU A 283 -14.12 9.68 -8.88
CA LEU A 283 -14.38 8.63 -7.90
C LEU A 283 -15.84 8.18 -8.03
N SER A 284 -16.03 6.97 -8.55
CA SER A 284 -17.36 6.35 -8.64
C SER A 284 -18.01 6.19 -7.27
N GLY A 285 -19.33 5.99 -7.20
CA GLY A 285 -20.02 5.70 -5.94
C GLY A 285 -19.44 4.50 -5.20
N ALA A 286 -18.98 3.47 -5.93
CA ALA A 286 -18.29 2.32 -5.36
C ALA A 286 -16.93 2.71 -4.74
N ALA A 287 -16.14 3.55 -5.42
CA ALA A 287 -14.87 4.05 -4.88
C ALA A 287 -15.08 4.88 -3.60
N GLN A 288 -16.08 5.78 -3.59
CA GLN A 288 -16.43 6.56 -2.41
C GLN A 288 -16.91 5.69 -1.24
N SER A 289 -17.68 4.64 -1.53
CA SER A 289 -18.12 3.67 -0.53
C SER A 289 -16.95 2.88 0.06
N LEU A 290 -15.98 2.46 -0.77
CA LEU A 290 -14.77 1.81 -0.28
C LEU A 290 -13.93 2.76 0.57
N MET A 291 -13.77 4.02 0.15
CA MET A 291 -13.09 5.05 0.95
C MET A 291 -13.75 5.22 2.32
N THR A 292 -15.08 5.26 2.38
CA THR A 292 -15.83 5.36 3.63
C THR A 292 -15.61 4.12 4.50
N ALA A 293 -15.67 2.93 3.93
CA ALA A 293 -15.41 1.68 4.63
C ALA A 293 -13.98 1.61 5.19
N LEU A 294 -12.99 2.09 4.43
CA LEU A 294 -11.60 2.15 4.85
C LEU A 294 -11.33 3.26 5.89
N SER A 295 -12.07 4.37 5.84
CA SER A 295 -11.95 5.47 6.80
C SER A 295 -12.47 5.11 8.20
N GLN A 296 -13.31 4.10 8.32
CA GLN A 296 -13.79 3.57 9.60
C GLN A 296 -12.87 2.46 10.15
N TRP A 297 -11.60 2.45 9.76
CA TRP A 297 -10.61 1.46 10.17
C TRP A 297 -10.25 1.63 11.64
N ASP A 298 -11.10 1.09 12.50
CA ASP A 298 -10.77 0.96 13.91
C ASP A 298 -10.22 -0.46 14.16
N VAL A 299 -8.90 -0.57 14.33
CA VAL A 299 -8.21 -1.82 14.73
C VAL A 299 -8.28 -1.98 16.23
N SER A 300 -8.94 -1.09 16.96
CA SER A 300 -9.12 -1.22 18.38
C SER A 300 -10.01 -2.43 18.70
N ASP A 301 -9.31 -3.51 19.10
CA ASP A 301 -9.80 -4.63 19.89
C ASP A 301 -10.84 -5.56 19.24
N PRO A 302 -10.44 -6.76 18.76
CA PRO A 302 -11.40 -7.83 18.41
C PRO A 302 -12.35 -8.18 19.57
N ARG A 303 -11.99 -7.89 20.82
CA ARG A 303 -12.85 -8.06 21.99
C ARG A 303 -14.03 -7.08 22.03
N ARG A 304 -13.93 -5.87 21.43
CA ARG A 304 -15.07 -4.94 21.32
C ARG A 304 -16.12 -5.38 20.29
N ALA A 305 -15.72 -6.04 19.21
CA ALA A 305 -16.66 -6.57 18.22
C ALA A 305 -17.54 -7.70 18.81
N THR A 306 -16.97 -8.58 19.62
CA THR A 306 -17.70 -9.63 20.36
C THR A 306 -18.57 -9.06 21.48
N ARG A 307 -18.16 -7.98 22.13
CA ARG A 307 -18.93 -7.32 23.19
C ARG A 307 -20.16 -6.58 22.63
N ARG A 308 -20.04 -5.91 21.46
CA ARG A 308 -21.19 -5.28 20.78
C ARG A 308 -22.20 -6.32 20.25
N ARG A 309 -21.74 -7.49 19.81
CA ARG A 309 -22.66 -8.60 19.45
C ARG A 309 -23.38 -9.17 20.68
N ARG A 310 -22.69 -9.33 21.80
CA ARG A 310 -23.30 -9.81 23.05
C ARG A 310 -24.29 -8.83 23.68
N THR A 311 -24.04 -7.52 23.63
CA THR A 311 -24.99 -6.50 24.11
C THR A 311 -26.20 -6.39 23.20
N ARG A 312 -26.05 -6.47 21.85
CA ARG A 312 -27.21 -6.51 20.93
C ARG A 312 -28.05 -7.80 21.06
N ALA A 313 -27.41 -8.92 21.38
CA ALA A 313 -28.17 -10.18 21.64
C ALA A 313 -28.92 -10.14 22.94
N ARG A 314 -28.39 -9.48 24.00
CA ARG A 314 -29.09 -9.32 25.27
C ARG A 314 -30.24 -8.30 25.23
N SER A 315 -30.16 -7.26 24.41
CA SER A 315 -31.26 -6.29 24.26
C SER A 315 -32.42 -6.81 23.39
N ARG A 316 -32.24 -7.92 22.64
CA ARG A 316 -33.31 -8.59 21.90
C ARG A 316 -34.01 -9.71 22.69
N ALA A 317 -33.48 -10.13 23.83
CA ALA A 317 -34.13 -11.03 24.77
C ALA A 317 -34.91 -10.17 25.77
N GLY A 318 -36.13 -9.78 25.42
CA GLY A 318 -37.07 -9.06 26.29
C GLY A 318 -37.43 -9.88 27.52
N PRO A 319 -37.96 -9.25 28.60
CA PRO A 319 -38.26 -9.92 29.86
C PRO A 319 -39.37 -10.95 29.68
N GLY A 320 -39.06 -12.18 30.06
CA GLY A 320 -39.99 -13.32 30.00
C GLY A 320 -41.31 -12.99 30.69
N ARG A 321 -42.40 -13.29 30.03
CA ARG A 321 -43.76 -13.25 30.54
C ARG A 321 -43.84 -14.15 31.81
N ARG A 322 -44.16 -13.55 32.96
CA ARG A 322 -44.63 -14.30 34.14
C ARG A 322 -45.97 -14.93 33.82
N ALA A 323 -46.08 -16.22 33.99
CA ALA A 323 -47.34 -16.93 33.96
C ALA A 323 -48.20 -16.57 35.21
N PRO A 324 -49.53 -16.43 35.09
CA PRO A 324 -50.39 -16.20 36.22
C PRO A 324 -50.60 -17.52 36.99
N GLY A 325 -50.41 -17.47 38.32
CA GLY A 325 -50.71 -18.56 39.23
C GLY A 325 -52.21 -18.84 39.28
N ARG A 326 -52.54 -20.13 39.31
CA ARG A 326 -53.88 -20.61 39.65
C ARG A 326 -54.01 -20.59 41.21
N ALA A 327 -55.09 -19.98 41.64
CA ALA A 327 -55.74 -20.28 42.91
C ALA A 327 -56.68 -21.47 42.77
#